data_f99cd47fb036f533a5cde40772e419f4
#
_entry.id   f99cd47fb036f533a5cde40772e419f4
#
_cell.length_a   1.000
_cell.length_b   1.000
_cell.length_c   1.000
_cell.angle_alpha   90.00
_cell.angle_beta   90.00
_cell.angle_gamma   90.00
#
_symmetry.space_group_name_H-M   'P 1'
#
loop_
_entity.id
_entity.type
_entity.pdbx_description
1 polymer ?
#
loop_
_entity_poly.entity_id
_entity_poly.type
_entity_poly.pdbx_seq_one_letter_code
_entity_poly.pdbx_strand_id
1 'polypeptide(L)'
;MVFENFLNFLNGKMDVANDFLYGYFLVIILVASGIYFSYLTRFVQFRMFFEACRVLVEKKDKYNKHHLTPFQALMISTASRVGIGNIAGISAAIVAGGPGALFWMCLMAFLGSASAFIESTLAQIYKTKDVFGFKGGPAYYIKNGLGIKWLGSLFAIILIITYAYGFNGLQSYTMTSAFEIYYDKAGSNITFAQSGLPIGIGLILTAFTAVMFFSKSHIIGKVSSYIVPFMALTYILLAIIAIVLNFKEIPAVIKMIIESAFDFKAIFGGFAGSVIVIGIKRGLFSNEAGMGSAPNAAAAAHTSHPVKQGLVQAMAVFIDMTICVASGMIVLFSQAYLTKQTGANGEVLTALPLVQAAMKEYFGDFGLHFTTLAVVLFAITSLIGNYYYAQANMKFLTKSKNLTLAFKITAVIMIFIGAQMNLKLAWNIADITMAAMATINIIAIFLLSKVAIIAIRDYEAQRKAGKNPEFDPESLGIKNTSCWSKN
;
A
#
# COMPACT_ATOMS: atom_id res chain seq x y z
N MET A 1 -0.26 -22.67 26.64
CA MET A 1 -0.84 -21.89 27.75
C MET A 1 -0.08 -20.59 28.06
N VAL A 2 1.18 -20.60 28.57
CA VAL A 2 1.92 -19.34 28.90
C VAL A 2 2.13 -18.46 27.67
N PHE A 3 2.57 -19.02 26.54
CA PHE A 3 2.77 -18.31 25.28
C PHE A 3 1.46 -17.78 24.67
N GLU A 4 0.39 -18.55 24.70
CA GLU A 4 -0.95 -18.12 24.27
C GLU A 4 -1.49 -16.98 25.12
N ASN A 5 -1.35 -17.07 26.45
CA ASN A 5 -1.74 -15.99 27.35
C ASN A 5 -0.94 -14.71 27.10
N PHE A 6 0.35 -14.83 26.80
CA PHE A 6 1.18 -13.70 26.41
C PHE A 6 0.74 -13.08 25.09
N LEU A 7 0.43 -13.88 24.07
CA LEU A 7 -0.10 -13.39 22.79
C LEU A 7 -1.46 -12.71 22.94
N ASN A 8 -2.35 -13.28 23.77
CA ASN A 8 -3.66 -12.69 24.04
C ASN A 8 -3.53 -11.36 24.80
N PHE A 9 -2.62 -11.27 25.76
CA PHE A 9 -2.30 -10.03 26.44
C PHE A 9 -1.75 -8.95 25.49
N LEU A 10 -0.81 -9.33 24.61
CA LEU A 10 -0.28 -8.42 23.57
C LEU A 10 -1.38 -7.95 22.63
N ASN A 11 -2.18 -8.86 22.09
CA ASN A 11 -3.29 -8.51 21.21
C ASN A 11 -4.27 -7.54 21.88
N GLY A 12 -4.64 -7.77 23.14
CA GLY A 12 -5.53 -6.87 23.88
C GLY A 12 -4.95 -5.46 24.05
N LYS A 13 -3.66 -5.32 24.33
CA LYS A 13 -3.00 -4.01 24.40
C LYS A 13 -2.91 -3.33 23.04
N MET A 14 -2.66 -4.10 21.99
CA MET A 14 -2.58 -3.59 20.62
C MET A 14 -3.95 -3.17 20.10
N ASP A 15 -5.04 -3.87 20.45
CA ASP A 15 -6.41 -3.48 20.12
C ASP A 15 -6.73 -2.10 20.71
N VAL A 16 -6.47 -1.88 22.00
CA VAL A 16 -6.69 -0.58 22.66
C VAL A 16 -5.89 0.54 21.98
N ALA A 17 -4.63 0.28 21.62
CA ALA A 17 -3.81 1.26 20.92
C ALA A 17 -4.35 1.55 19.51
N ASN A 18 -4.79 0.53 18.78
CA ASN A 18 -5.40 0.67 17.45
C ASN A 18 -6.71 1.47 17.52
N ASP A 19 -7.59 1.17 18.49
CA ASP A 19 -8.87 1.84 18.65
C ASP A 19 -8.67 3.33 18.97
N PHE A 20 -7.70 3.65 19.81
CA PHE A 20 -7.36 5.04 20.10
C PHE A 20 -6.77 5.76 18.88
N LEU A 21 -5.79 5.15 18.19
CA LEU A 21 -5.12 5.77 17.06
C LEU A 21 -6.07 6.01 15.88
N TYR A 22 -6.88 5.02 15.53
CA TYR A 22 -7.78 5.12 14.37
C TYR A 22 -9.13 5.72 14.73
N GLY A 23 -9.68 5.41 15.91
CA GLY A 23 -10.99 5.88 16.31
C GLY A 23 -11.06 7.40 16.49
N TYR A 24 -10.01 8.02 17.01
CA TYR A 24 -10.08 9.44 17.39
C TYR A 24 -9.09 10.36 16.69
N PHE A 25 -7.98 9.85 16.19
CA PHE A 25 -6.90 10.70 15.75
C PHE A 25 -6.60 10.59 14.25
N LEU A 26 -6.20 9.41 13.80
CA LEU A 26 -5.63 9.25 12.46
C LEU A 26 -6.69 9.44 11.37
N VAL A 27 -7.90 8.91 11.57
CA VAL A 27 -9.00 9.06 10.60
C VAL A 27 -9.33 10.52 10.36
N ILE A 28 -9.43 11.33 11.43
CA ILE A 28 -9.70 12.77 11.32
C ILE A 28 -8.58 13.48 10.56
N ILE A 29 -7.32 13.20 10.92
CA ILE A 29 -6.16 13.83 10.28
C ILE A 29 -6.07 13.44 8.79
N LEU A 30 -6.32 12.17 8.46
CA LEU A 30 -6.28 11.68 7.07
C LEU A 30 -7.35 12.35 6.21
N VAL A 31 -8.59 12.40 6.68
CA VAL A 31 -9.69 13.03 5.95
C VAL A 31 -9.46 14.54 5.83
N ALA A 32 -9.13 15.20 6.94
CA ALA A 32 -8.87 16.64 6.94
C ALA A 32 -7.70 17.02 6.03
N SER A 33 -6.60 16.26 6.07
CA SER A 33 -5.44 16.49 5.19
C SER A 33 -5.78 16.24 3.73
N GLY A 34 -6.53 15.18 3.42
CA GLY A 34 -6.97 14.88 2.06
C GLY A 34 -7.85 15.98 1.47
N ILE A 35 -8.80 16.51 2.25
CA ILE A 35 -9.64 17.67 1.86
C ILE A 35 -8.76 18.91 1.68
N TYR A 36 -7.90 19.21 2.65
CA TYR A 36 -7.02 20.37 2.61
C TYR A 36 -6.10 20.35 1.39
N PHE A 37 -5.43 19.22 1.11
CA PHE A 37 -4.54 19.12 -0.03
C PHE A 37 -5.29 19.10 -1.36
N SER A 38 -6.47 18.49 -1.43
CA SER A 38 -7.33 18.56 -2.62
C SER A 38 -7.71 20.00 -2.94
N TYR A 39 -8.13 20.78 -1.94
CA TYR A 39 -8.46 22.20 -2.11
C TYR A 39 -7.22 23.02 -2.49
N LEU A 40 -6.13 22.85 -1.77
CA LEU A 40 -4.88 23.60 -1.98
C LEU A 40 -4.28 23.38 -3.37
N THR A 41 -4.37 22.16 -3.92
CA THR A 41 -3.90 21.79 -5.26
C THR A 41 -4.97 22.02 -6.34
N ARG A 42 -6.15 22.55 -6.01
CA ARG A 42 -7.30 22.70 -6.90
C ARG A 42 -7.69 21.38 -7.55
N PHE A 43 -7.82 20.35 -6.72
CA PHE A 43 -8.19 19.00 -7.17
C PHE A 43 -7.28 18.47 -8.31
N VAL A 44 -5.97 18.57 -8.11
CA VAL A 44 -4.94 18.16 -9.08
C VAL A 44 -5.14 16.74 -9.59
N GLN A 45 -5.59 15.83 -8.72
CA GLN A 45 -5.83 14.41 -9.01
C GLN A 45 -6.87 14.19 -10.13
N PHE A 46 -7.82 15.11 -10.30
CA PHE A 46 -8.79 15.08 -11.41
C PHE A 46 -8.34 15.96 -12.56
N ARG A 47 -8.01 17.20 -12.27
CA ARG A 47 -7.69 18.24 -13.25
C ARG A 47 -6.47 17.89 -14.12
N MET A 48 -5.48 17.19 -13.54
CA MET A 48 -4.26 16.82 -14.24
C MET A 48 -4.13 15.31 -14.50
N PHE A 49 -5.23 14.58 -14.46
CA PHE A 49 -5.22 13.13 -14.69
C PHE A 49 -4.64 12.76 -16.07
N PHE A 50 -5.09 13.40 -17.13
CA PHE A 50 -4.57 13.16 -18.48
C PHE A 50 -3.10 13.57 -18.64
N GLU A 51 -2.66 14.59 -17.91
CA GLU A 51 -1.25 14.96 -17.87
C GLU A 51 -0.40 13.89 -17.18
N ALA A 52 -0.92 13.25 -16.12
CA ALA A 52 -0.27 12.10 -15.49
C ALA A 52 -0.11 10.93 -16.47
N CYS A 53 -1.14 10.62 -17.25
CA CYS A 53 -1.07 9.63 -18.33
C CYS A 53 -0.01 9.99 -19.39
N ARG A 54 0.07 11.27 -19.79
CA ARG A 54 1.08 11.74 -20.72
C ARG A 54 2.49 11.54 -20.20
N VAL A 55 2.73 11.86 -18.92
CA VAL A 55 4.06 11.70 -18.29
C VAL A 55 4.51 10.24 -18.27
N LEU A 56 3.60 9.28 -18.14
CA LEU A 56 3.94 7.85 -18.15
C LEU A 56 4.49 7.36 -19.49
N VAL A 57 4.00 7.91 -20.58
CA VAL A 57 4.44 7.54 -21.94
C VAL A 57 5.55 8.45 -22.47
N GLU A 58 6.05 9.39 -21.66
CA GLU A 58 7.13 10.28 -22.03
C GLU A 58 8.41 9.47 -22.31
N LYS A 59 9.03 9.76 -23.46
CA LYS A 59 10.22 9.02 -23.92
C LYS A 59 11.38 9.23 -22.95
N LYS A 60 12.12 8.16 -22.69
CA LYS A 60 13.32 8.16 -21.86
C LYS A 60 14.41 9.01 -22.52
N ASP A 61 15.05 9.89 -21.74
CA ASP A 61 16.25 10.58 -22.18
C ASP A 61 17.35 9.58 -22.54
N LYS A 62 17.91 9.68 -23.73
CA LYS A 62 18.88 8.71 -24.27
C LYS A 62 20.19 8.63 -23.47
N TYR A 63 20.47 9.64 -22.64
CA TYR A 63 21.77 9.79 -21.95
C TYR A 63 21.89 9.03 -20.63
N ASN A 64 20.80 8.49 -20.04
CA ASN A 64 20.86 7.90 -18.69
C ASN A 64 20.24 6.49 -18.62
N LYS A 65 20.99 5.48 -19.04
CA LYS A 65 20.57 4.05 -19.00
C LYS A 65 20.37 3.49 -17.60
N HIS A 66 20.92 4.13 -16.57
CA HIS A 66 20.93 3.62 -15.18
C HIS A 66 19.86 4.24 -14.26
N HIS A 67 19.14 5.26 -14.72
CA HIS A 67 18.10 5.91 -13.93
C HIS A 67 16.73 5.29 -14.17
N LEU A 68 15.92 5.22 -13.10
CA LEU A 68 14.54 4.74 -13.18
C LEU A 68 13.69 5.75 -13.95
N THR A 69 12.83 5.25 -14.83
CA THR A 69 11.81 6.07 -15.49
C THR A 69 10.63 6.35 -14.56
N PRO A 70 9.77 7.34 -14.84
CA PRO A 70 8.51 7.54 -14.12
C PRO A 70 7.65 6.28 -14.05
N PHE A 71 7.56 5.53 -15.15
CA PHE A 71 6.85 4.24 -15.23
C PHE A 71 7.47 3.18 -14.32
N GLN A 72 8.80 3.04 -14.30
CA GLN A 72 9.45 2.06 -13.41
C GLN A 72 9.26 2.42 -11.93
N ALA A 73 9.31 3.70 -11.57
CA ALA A 73 9.00 4.15 -10.22
C ALA A 73 7.53 3.90 -9.85
N LEU A 74 6.60 4.10 -10.81
CA LEU A 74 5.20 3.71 -10.64
C LEU A 74 5.09 2.22 -10.36
N MET A 75 5.75 1.37 -11.13
CA MET A 75 5.67 -0.09 -10.96
C MET A 75 6.23 -0.56 -9.61
N ILE A 76 7.30 0.08 -9.11
CA ILE A 76 7.83 -0.21 -7.78
C ILE A 76 6.80 0.18 -6.69
N SER A 77 6.20 1.37 -6.79
CA SER A 77 5.19 1.80 -5.83
C SER A 77 3.89 0.99 -5.94
N THR A 78 3.49 0.61 -7.14
CA THR A 78 2.33 -0.26 -7.37
C THR A 78 2.58 -1.68 -6.86
N ALA A 79 3.81 -2.20 -6.97
CA ALA A 79 4.18 -3.50 -6.43
C ALA A 79 4.02 -3.58 -4.91
N SER A 80 4.28 -2.49 -4.18
CA SER A 80 4.03 -2.42 -2.74
C SER A 80 2.54 -2.31 -2.41
N ARG A 81 1.83 -1.42 -3.11
CA ARG A 81 0.39 -1.12 -2.90
C ARG A 81 -0.51 -2.28 -3.30
N VAL A 82 -0.38 -2.74 -4.56
CA VAL A 82 -1.20 -3.81 -5.09
C VAL A 82 -0.71 -5.15 -4.54
N GLY A 83 -1.33 -5.56 -3.47
CA GLY A 83 -0.98 -6.74 -2.71
C GLY A 83 -2.19 -7.39 -2.06
N ILE A 84 -1.95 -8.00 -0.93
CA ILE A 84 -3.02 -8.65 -0.15
C ILE A 84 -4.08 -7.66 0.34
N GLY A 85 -3.75 -6.36 0.50
CA GLY A 85 -4.68 -5.33 0.90
C GLY A 85 -5.88 -5.20 -0.03
N ASN A 86 -5.64 -5.28 -1.33
CA ASN A 86 -6.67 -5.15 -2.37
C ASN A 86 -7.57 -6.39 -2.50
N ILE A 87 -7.14 -7.55 -2.02
CA ILE A 87 -7.88 -8.82 -2.13
C ILE A 87 -8.38 -9.24 -0.75
N ALA A 88 -7.48 -9.65 0.12
CA ALA A 88 -7.83 -10.11 1.46
C ALA A 88 -8.27 -8.96 2.39
N GLY A 89 -7.63 -7.78 2.26
CA GLY A 89 -7.92 -6.62 3.11
C GLY A 89 -9.31 -6.04 2.87
N ILE A 90 -9.77 -5.93 1.60
CA ILE A 90 -11.12 -5.46 1.29
C ILE A 90 -12.19 -6.45 1.75
N SER A 91 -11.96 -7.75 1.56
CA SER A 91 -12.86 -8.80 2.05
C SER A 91 -12.99 -8.76 3.57
N ALA A 92 -11.87 -8.63 4.29
CA ALA A 92 -11.88 -8.45 5.74
C ALA A 92 -12.61 -7.17 6.17
N ALA A 93 -12.45 -6.06 5.42
CA ALA A 93 -13.17 -4.81 5.68
C ALA A 93 -14.68 -4.95 5.52
N ILE A 94 -15.12 -5.63 4.46
CA ILE A 94 -16.54 -5.88 4.18
C ILE A 94 -17.16 -6.75 5.29
N VAL A 95 -16.46 -7.80 5.73
CA VAL A 95 -16.97 -8.67 6.81
C VAL A 95 -17.02 -7.96 8.15
N ALA A 96 -16.00 -7.17 8.49
CA ALA A 96 -15.89 -6.51 9.78
C ALA A 96 -16.71 -5.21 9.88
N GLY A 97 -16.77 -4.42 8.80
CA GLY A 97 -17.41 -3.10 8.77
C GLY A 97 -18.71 -3.04 7.96
N GLY A 98 -19.03 -4.10 7.23
CA GLY A 98 -20.15 -4.11 6.28
C GLY A 98 -19.77 -3.62 4.89
N PRO A 99 -20.70 -3.75 3.90
CA PRO A 99 -20.47 -3.37 2.50
C PRO A 99 -20.05 -1.91 2.29
N GLY A 100 -20.52 -1.03 3.14
CA GLY A 100 -20.17 0.41 3.11
C GLY A 100 -18.70 0.72 3.31
N ALA A 101 -17.91 -0.22 3.84
CA ALA A 101 -16.45 -0.07 3.95
C ALA A 101 -15.80 0.18 2.57
N LEU A 102 -16.34 -0.42 1.49
CA LEU A 102 -15.87 -0.18 0.12
C LEU A 102 -16.06 1.29 -0.29
N PHE A 103 -17.19 1.90 0.05
CA PHE A 103 -17.44 3.33 -0.22
C PHE A 103 -16.39 4.22 0.47
N TRP A 104 -16.13 3.99 1.75
CA TRP A 104 -15.17 4.78 2.51
C TRP A 104 -13.72 4.55 2.08
N MET A 105 -13.37 3.35 1.61
CA MET A 105 -12.08 3.08 0.97
C MET A 105 -11.91 3.89 -0.32
N CYS A 106 -12.95 3.93 -1.18
CA CYS A 106 -12.95 4.72 -2.41
C CYS A 106 -12.82 6.22 -2.11
N LEU A 107 -13.60 6.73 -1.16
CA LEU A 107 -13.53 8.13 -0.75
C LEU A 107 -12.12 8.48 -0.24
N MET A 108 -11.52 7.60 0.58
CA MET A 108 -10.16 7.81 1.08
C MET A 108 -9.13 7.78 -0.06
N ALA A 109 -9.31 6.97 -1.09
CA ALA A 109 -8.45 6.98 -2.27
C ALA A 109 -8.54 8.31 -3.03
N PHE A 110 -9.74 8.86 -3.23
CA PHE A 110 -9.92 10.17 -3.85
C PHE A 110 -9.24 11.29 -3.07
N LEU A 111 -9.44 11.34 -1.76
CA LEU A 111 -8.84 12.36 -0.90
C LEU A 111 -7.32 12.15 -0.77
N GLY A 112 -6.90 10.92 -0.53
CA GLY A 112 -5.49 10.55 -0.35
C GLY A 112 -4.63 10.80 -1.59
N SER A 113 -5.21 10.74 -2.79
CA SER A 113 -4.50 11.00 -4.04
C SER A 113 -3.84 12.38 -4.08
N ALA A 114 -4.46 13.41 -3.49
CA ALA A 114 -3.84 14.73 -3.33
C ALA A 114 -2.66 14.71 -2.35
N SER A 115 -2.75 13.94 -1.27
CA SER A 115 -1.63 13.72 -0.34
C SER A 115 -0.47 13.02 -1.02
N ALA A 116 -0.76 11.97 -1.82
CA ALA A 116 0.25 11.25 -2.61
C ALA A 116 0.96 12.16 -3.64
N PHE A 117 0.22 13.12 -4.23
CA PHE A 117 0.79 14.16 -5.09
C PHE A 117 1.80 15.02 -4.33
N ILE A 118 1.41 15.58 -3.18
CA ILE A 118 2.25 16.48 -2.38
C ILE A 118 3.51 15.75 -1.92
N GLU A 119 3.38 14.59 -1.26
CA GLU A 119 4.51 13.85 -0.70
C GLU A 119 5.51 13.41 -1.77
N SER A 120 5.03 12.98 -2.95
CA SER A 120 5.88 12.52 -4.04
C SER A 120 6.58 13.68 -4.77
N THR A 121 5.91 14.84 -4.89
CA THR A 121 6.52 16.07 -5.39
C THR A 121 7.64 16.54 -4.46
N LEU A 122 7.41 16.57 -3.15
CA LEU A 122 8.41 16.92 -2.16
C LEU A 122 9.59 15.95 -2.17
N ALA A 123 9.34 14.65 -2.30
CA ALA A 123 10.39 13.64 -2.38
C ALA A 123 11.31 13.84 -3.59
N GLN A 124 10.75 14.27 -4.72
CA GLN A 124 11.52 14.62 -5.90
C GLN A 124 12.30 15.93 -5.71
N ILE A 125 11.71 16.95 -5.08
CA ILE A 125 12.39 18.24 -4.82
C ILE A 125 13.64 18.01 -3.95
N TYR A 126 13.51 17.22 -2.89
CA TYR A 126 14.59 17.01 -1.89
C TYR A 126 15.35 15.70 -2.07
N LYS A 127 15.28 15.07 -3.27
CA LYS A 127 16.08 13.87 -3.57
C LYS A 127 17.58 14.16 -3.56
N THR A 128 18.35 13.11 -3.32
CA THR A 128 19.83 13.17 -3.32
C THR A 128 20.41 12.15 -4.29
N LYS A 129 21.64 12.37 -4.76
CA LYS A 129 22.35 11.42 -5.60
C LYS A 129 22.62 10.11 -4.83
N ASP A 130 22.48 8.98 -5.50
CA ASP A 130 22.91 7.64 -5.04
C ASP A 130 23.88 7.05 -6.07
N VAL A 131 24.50 5.92 -5.76
CA VAL A 131 25.49 5.25 -6.64
C VAL A 131 24.91 4.94 -8.02
N PHE A 132 23.62 4.55 -8.06
CA PHE A 132 22.91 4.17 -9.31
C PHE A 132 21.64 5.00 -9.52
N GLY A 133 21.70 6.31 -9.37
CA GLY A 133 20.55 7.20 -9.61
C GLY A 133 20.26 8.14 -8.45
N PHE A 134 19.02 8.13 -7.97
CA PHE A 134 18.57 9.02 -6.91
C PHE A 134 17.95 8.23 -5.76
N LYS A 135 17.95 8.85 -4.57
CA LYS A 135 17.26 8.40 -3.37
C LYS A 135 16.60 9.58 -2.68
N GLY A 136 15.51 9.33 -1.99
CA GLY A 136 14.73 10.36 -1.31
C GLY A 136 13.58 9.73 -0.54
N GLY A 137 12.60 10.55 -0.22
CA GLY A 137 11.42 10.17 0.55
C GLY A 137 11.27 11.06 1.78
N PRO A 138 10.35 10.73 2.71
CA PRO A 138 10.04 11.57 3.86
C PRO A 138 11.24 11.90 4.73
N ALA A 139 12.09 10.93 5.04
CA ALA A 139 13.29 11.17 5.83
C ALA A 139 14.16 12.29 5.25
N TYR A 140 14.22 12.37 3.92
CA TYR A 140 15.03 13.37 3.22
C TYR A 140 14.36 14.74 3.20
N TYR A 141 13.05 14.85 2.90
CA TYR A 141 12.40 16.15 2.91
C TYR A 141 12.13 16.68 4.32
N ILE A 142 11.97 15.82 5.34
CA ILE A 142 11.97 16.25 6.74
C ILE A 142 13.34 16.83 7.12
N LYS A 143 14.42 16.15 6.75
CA LYS A 143 15.78 16.64 7.04
C LYS A 143 16.12 17.91 6.26
N ASN A 144 15.90 17.93 4.94
CA ASN A 144 16.39 19.00 4.06
C ASN A 144 15.37 20.15 3.94
N GLY A 145 14.08 19.86 3.96
CA GLY A 145 13.01 20.86 3.84
C GLY A 145 12.64 21.49 5.17
N LEU A 146 12.48 20.71 6.24
CA LEU A 146 12.16 21.21 7.59
C LEU A 146 13.41 21.48 8.44
N GLY A 147 14.57 20.95 8.08
CA GLY A 147 15.79 21.07 8.89
C GLY A 147 15.84 20.11 10.10
N ILE A 148 14.85 19.22 10.29
CA ILE A 148 14.68 18.40 11.49
C ILE A 148 15.25 17.01 11.27
N LYS A 149 16.57 16.85 11.39
CA LYS A 149 17.26 15.57 11.13
C LYS A 149 16.78 14.42 12.02
N TRP A 150 16.55 14.66 13.32
CA TRP A 150 16.14 13.61 14.25
C TRP A 150 14.77 13.05 13.89
N LEU A 151 13.82 13.90 13.47
CA LEU A 151 12.48 13.47 13.04
C LEU A 151 12.56 12.67 11.74
N GLY A 152 13.43 13.06 10.79
CA GLY A 152 13.71 12.28 9.60
C GLY A 152 14.28 10.89 9.93
N SER A 153 15.15 10.78 10.94
CA SER A 153 15.68 9.50 11.40
C SER A 153 14.63 8.65 12.10
N LEU A 154 13.77 9.26 12.92
CA LEU A 154 12.65 8.58 13.56
C LEU A 154 11.68 8.02 12.51
N PHE A 155 11.30 8.83 11.51
CA PHE A 155 10.47 8.38 10.39
C PHE A 155 11.10 7.18 9.68
N ALA A 156 12.41 7.23 9.37
CA ALA A 156 13.12 6.16 8.68
C ALA A 156 13.10 4.85 9.50
N ILE A 157 13.26 4.92 10.81
CA ILE A 157 13.18 3.75 11.71
C ILE A 157 11.76 3.16 11.69
N ILE A 158 10.74 4.00 11.87
CA ILE A 158 9.33 3.55 11.86
C ILE A 158 8.97 2.94 10.51
N LEU A 159 9.39 3.55 9.38
CA LEU A 159 9.16 3.00 8.05
C LEU A 159 9.81 1.61 7.91
N ILE A 160 11.04 1.42 8.37
CA ILE A 160 11.72 0.11 8.36
C ILE A 160 10.91 -0.91 9.16
N ILE A 161 10.44 -0.54 10.36
CA ILE A 161 9.62 -1.41 11.20
C ILE A 161 8.30 -1.76 10.49
N THR A 162 7.63 -0.77 9.91
CA THR A 162 6.36 -0.97 9.20
C THR A 162 6.52 -1.91 8.02
N TYR A 163 7.48 -1.64 7.14
CA TYR A 163 7.57 -2.33 5.85
C TYR A 163 8.34 -3.64 5.92
N ALA A 164 9.50 -3.66 6.59
CA ALA A 164 10.32 -4.88 6.65
C ALA A 164 9.80 -5.92 7.64
N TYR A 165 9.03 -5.49 8.67
CA TYR A 165 8.53 -6.41 9.68
C TYR A 165 7.00 -6.48 9.70
N GLY A 166 6.27 -5.38 9.89
CA GLY A 166 4.82 -5.37 9.97
C GLY A 166 4.14 -5.86 8.70
N PHE A 167 4.37 -5.15 7.60
CA PHE A 167 3.73 -5.46 6.32
C PHE A 167 4.27 -6.77 5.73
N ASN A 168 5.57 -7.02 5.80
CA ASN A 168 6.13 -8.27 5.31
C ASN A 168 5.66 -9.49 6.13
N GLY A 169 5.46 -9.33 7.44
CA GLY A 169 4.85 -10.36 8.26
C GLY A 169 3.42 -10.67 7.84
N LEU A 170 2.61 -9.63 7.60
CA LEU A 170 1.23 -9.79 7.11
C LEU A 170 1.16 -10.40 5.71
N GLN A 171 2.07 -10.01 4.80
CA GLN A 171 2.18 -10.64 3.46
C GLN A 171 2.50 -12.13 3.60
N SER A 172 3.46 -12.50 4.45
CA SER A 172 3.85 -13.90 4.66
C SER A 172 2.73 -14.72 5.29
N TYR A 173 2.02 -14.18 6.28
CA TYR A 173 0.82 -14.80 6.86
C TYR A 173 -0.21 -15.08 5.77
N THR A 174 -0.56 -14.09 4.96
CA THR A 174 -1.62 -14.24 3.96
C THR A 174 -1.22 -15.22 2.85
N MET A 175 0.06 -15.23 2.43
CA MET A 175 0.56 -16.24 1.49
C MET A 175 0.42 -17.65 2.06
N THR A 176 0.71 -17.83 3.34
CA THR A 176 0.59 -19.13 4.02
C THR A 176 -0.89 -19.54 4.13
N SER A 177 -1.77 -18.62 4.54
CA SER A 177 -3.22 -18.89 4.67
C SER A 177 -3.89 -19.16 3.32
N ALA A 178 -3.29 -18.76 2.18
CA ALA A 178 -3.81 -19.07 0.86
C ALA A 178 -3.89 -20.58 0.58
N PHE A 179 -3.11 -21.38 1.30
CA PHE A 179 -3.08 -22.84 1.15
C PHE A 179 -3.99 -23.56 2.15
N GLU A 180 -4.64 -22.86 3.09
CA GLU A 180 -5.52 -23.46 4.08
C GLU A 180 -6.71 -24.16 3.43
N ILE A 181 -7.27 -23.59 2.35
CA ILE A 181 -8.41 -24.14 1.63
C ILE A 181 -8.15 -25.51 0.98
N TYR A 182 -6.89 -25.85 0.75
CA TYR A 182 -6.45 -27.16 0.21
C TYR A 182 -6.16 -28.19 1.30
N TYR A 183 -6.24 -27.76 2.57
CA TYR A 183 -6.00 -28.68 3.68
C TYR A 183 -7.25 -29.50 3.96
N ASP A 184 -7.18 -30.79 3.66
CA ASP A 184 -8.25 -31.72 3.94
C ASP A 184 -8.14 -32.24 5.38
N LYS A 185 -9.21 -32.03 6.14
CA LYS A 185 -9.34 -32.57 7.51
C LYS A 185 -9.69 -34.05 7.57
N ALA A 186 -9.79 -34.77 6.44
CA ALA A 186 -10.25 -36.16 6.42
C ALA A 186 -9.56 -37.02 7.48
N GLY A 187 -10.24 -37.21 8.60
CA GLY A 187 -9.84 -38.09 9.70
C GLY A 187 -8.88 -37.48 10.74
N SER A 188 -8.49 -36.21 10.68
CA SER A 188 -7.65 -35.57 11.70
C SER A 188 -8.37 -34.42 12.43
N ASN A 189 -8.24 -34.37 13.76
CA ASN A 189 -8.70 -33.24 14.59
C ASN A 189 -7.72 -32.05 14.57
N ILE A 190 -6.72 -32.07 13.68
CA ILE A 190 -5.65 -31.08 13.62
C ILE A 190 -6.07 -29.97 12.65
N THR A 191 -5.95 -28.71 13.06
CA THR A 191 -6.18 -27.55 12.18
C THR A 191 -5.00 -27.32 11.25
N PHE A 192 -5.19 -26.56 10.15
CA PHE A 192 -4.11 -26.17 9.24
C PHE A 192 -2.93 -25.53 10.02
N ALA A 193 -3.21 -24.64 10.97
CA ALA A 193 -2.18 -24.00 11.79
C ALA A 193 -1.34 -25.01 12.63
N GLN A 194 -1.93 -26.16 12.98
CA GLN A 194 -1.29 -27.22 13.78
C GLN A 194 -0.63 -28.29 12.92
N SER A 195 -0.89 -28.34 11.61
CA SER A 195 -0.47 -29.39 10.71
C SER A 195 1.02 -29.41 10.35
N GLY A 196 1.77 -28.40 10.76
CA GLY A 196 3.16 -28.21 10.32
C GLY A 196 3.33 -27.69 8.88
N LEU A 197 2.25 -27.63 8.07
CA LEU A 197 2.28 -27.04 6.72
C LEU A 197 2.70 -25.57 6.73
N PRO A 198 2.23 -24.70 7.65
CA PRO A 198 2.70 -23.33 7.75
C PRO A 198 4.21 -23.21 7.95
N ILE A 199 4.84 -24.16 8.66
CA ILE A 199 6.30 -24.20 8.86
C ILE A 199 6.98 -24.49 7.51
N GLY A 200 6.53 -25.51 6.78
CA GLY A 200 7.10 -25.87 5.47
C GLY A 200 6.95 -24.74 4.45
N ILE A 201 5.76 -24.15 4.35
CA ILE A 201 5.49 -22.99 3.48
C ILE A 201 6.35 -21.80 3.90
N GLY A 202 6.41 -21.50 5.20
CA GLY A 202 7.23 -20.42 5.75
C GLY A 202 8.71 -20.57 5.43
N LEU A 203 9.27 -21.78 5.49
CA LEU A 203 10.66 -22.06 5.11
C LEU A 203 10.91 -21.80 3.62
N ILE A 204 10.00 -22.26 2.74
CA ILE A 204 10.10 -22.03 1.28
C ILE A 204 10.05 -20.52 0.99
N LEU A 205 9.09 -19.79 1.58
CA LEU A 205 8.96 -18.34 1.41
C LEU A 205 10.19 -17.59 1.92
N THR A 206 10.74 -18.02 3.05
CA THR A 206 11.95 -17.44 3.65
C THR A 206 13.16 -17.64 2.74
N ALA A 207 13.36 -18.86 2.23
CA ALA A 207 14.46 -19.16 1.31
C ALA A 207 14.36 -18.34 0.01
N PHE A 208 13.15 -18.27 -0.58
CA PHE A 208 12.88 -17.48 -1.77
C PHE A 208 13.17 -15.99 -1.52
N THR A 209 12.64 -15.44 -0.42
CA THR A 209 12.80 -14.04 -0.06
C THR A 209 14.27 -13.70 0.27
N ALA A 210 15.01 -14.62 0.88
CA ALA A 210 16.44 -14.45 1.10
C ALA A 210 17.17 -14.23 -0.24
N VAL A 211 16.94 -15.09 -1.23
CA VAL A 211 17.53 -14.93 -2.56
C VAL A 211 17.21 -13.55 -3.15
N MET A 212 15.96 -13.08 -3.01
CA MET A 212 15.53 -11.77 -3.53
C MET A 212 16.18 -10.59 -2.79
N PHE A 213 16.23 -10.61 -1.44
CA PHE A 213 16.78 -9.52 -0.64
C PHE A 213 18.30 -9.39 -0.75
N PHE A 214 18.99 -10.49 -1.06
CA PHE A 214 20.43 -10.49 -1.31
C PHE A 214 20.77 -10.23 -2.78
N SER A 215 19.78 -10.20 -3.68
CA SER A 215 19.96 -9.85 -5.09
C SER A 215 20.17 -8.36 -5.32
N LYS A 216 20.56 -7.96 -6.54
CA LYS A 216 20.79 -6.55 -6.90
C LYS A 216 19.49 -5.81 -7.11
N SER A 217 19.35 -4.61 -6.54
CA SER A 217 18.12 -3.79 -6.56
C SER A 217 17.52 -3.50 -7.95
N HIS A 218 18.33 -3.45 -9.03
CA HIS A 218 17.80 -3.20 -10.37
C HIS A 218 16.98 -4.36 -10.94
N ILE A 219 17.21 -5.60 -10.46
CA ILE A 219 16.44 -6.79 -10.84
C ILE A 219 15.01 -6.66 -10.31
N ILE A 220 14.87 -6.14 -9.09
CA ILE A 220 13.61 -5.91 -8.41
C ILE A 220 12.67 -5.04 -9.27
N GLY A 221 13.14 -3.85 -9.68
CA GLY A 221 12.33 -2.95 -10.51
C GLY A 221 11.95 -3.55 -11.87
N LYS A 222 12.85 -4.35 -12.47
CA LYS A 222 12.58 -5.02 -13.75
C LYS A 222 11.52 -6.12 -13.60
N VAL A 223 11.63 -6.96 -12.59
CA VAL A 223 10.68 -8.04 -12.30
C VAL A 223 9.29 -7.47 -12.02
N SER A 224 9.18 -6.47 -11.13
CA SER A 224 7.91 -5.81 -10.82
C SER A 224 7.27 -5.17 -12.05
N SER A 225 8.06 -4.60 -12.98
CA SER A 225 7.55 -3.94 -14.20
C SER A 225 6.81 -4.89 -15.15
N TYR A 226 7.05 -6.19 -15.08
CA TYR A 226 6.37 -7.17 -15.91
C TYR A 226 5.26 -7.90 -15.15
N ILE A 227 5.54 -8.35 -13.94
CA ILE A 227 4.60 -9.18 -13.16
C ILE A 227 3.38 -8.37 -12.73
N VAL A 228 3.58 -7.17 -12.18
CA VAL A 228 2.48 -6.36 -11.61
C VAL A 228 1.41 -5.99 -12.64
N PRO A 229 1.74 -5.43 -13.82
CA PRO A 229 0.72 -5.10 -14.82
C PRO A 229 -0.03 -6.33 -15.33
N PHE A 230 0.71 -7.43 -15.59
CA PHE A 230 0.09 -8.66 -16.08
C PHE A 230 -0.95 -9.20 -15.09
N MET A 231 -0.59 -9.29 -13.82
CA MET A 231 -1.47 -9.81 -12.78
C MET A 231 -2.66 -8.88 -12.52
N ALA A 232 -2.41 -7.57 -12.41
CA ALA A 232 -3.46 -6.60 -12.18
C ALA A 232 -4.50 -6.62 -13.32
N LEU A 233 -4.04 -6.65 -14.57
CA LEU A 233 -4.92 -6.71 -15.75
C LEU A 233 -5.73 -8.02 -15.79
N THR A 234 -5.09 -9.16 -15.51
CA THR A 234 -5.78 -10.45 -15.50
C THR A 234 -6.81 -10.51 -14.37
N TYR A 235 -6.47 -10.02 -13.17
CA TYR A 235 -7.39 -9.96 -12.04
C TYR A 235 -8.60 -9.05 -12.33
N ILE A 236 -8.36 -7.87 -12.87
CA ILE A 236 -9.42 -6.92 -13.26
C ILE A 236 -10.31 -7.53 -14.36
N LEU A 237 -9.73 -8.24 -15.33
CA LEU A 237 -10.51 -8.91 -16.37
C LEU A 237 -11.47 -9.94 -15.78
N LEU A 238 -11.01 -10.80 -14.87
CA LEU A 238 -11.87 -11.77 -14.19
C LEU A 238 -12.95 -11.09 -13.34
N ALA A 239 -12.60 -9.98 -12.67
CA ALA A 239 -13.57 -9.20 -11.93
C ALA A 239 -14.64 -8.59 -12.83
N ILE A 240 -14.27 -8.07 -14.01
CA ILE A 240 -15.22 -7.56 -15.00
C ILE A 240 -16.15 -8.69 -15.47
N ILE A 241 -15.64 -9.89 -15.74
CA ILE A 241 -16.44 -11.04 -16.10
C ILE A 241 -17.42 -11.39 -14.96
N ALA A 242 -16.96 -11.44 -13.71
CA ALA A 242 -17.85 -11.71 -12.56
C ALA A 242 -18.95 -10.64 -12.43
N ILE A 243 -18.62 -9.36 -12.63
CA ILE A 243 -19.58 -8.23 -12.61
C ILE A 243 -20.60 -8.37 -13.75
N VAL A 244 -20.16 -8.72 -14.97
CA VAL A 244 -21.04 -8.90 -16.13
C VAL A 244 -21.97 -10.09 -15.91
N LEU A 245 -21.49 -11.20 -15.35
CA LEU A 245 -22.33 -12.37 -15.02
C LEU A 245 -23.42 -12.03 -14.01
N ASN A 246 -23.17 -11.06 -13.12
CA ASN A 246 -24.09 -10.63 -12.06
C ASN A 246 -24.66 -9.23 -12.32
N PHE A 247 -24.75 -8.76 -13.59
CA PHE A 247 -25.11 -7.37 -13.89
C PHE A 247 -26.48 -6.96 -13.34
N LYS A 248 -27.44 -7.89 -13.19
CA LYS A 248 -28.76 -7.64 -12.63
C LYS A 248 -28.73 -7.29 -11.15
N GLU A 249 -27.72 -7.76 -10.42
CA GLU A 249 -27.54 -7.53 -8.99
C GLU A 249 -26.81 -6.21 -8.69
N ILE A 250 -26.24 -5.56 -9.71
CA ILE A 250 -25.49 -4.29 -9.53
C ILE A 250 -26.29 -3.23 -8.76
N PRO A 251 -27.59 -2.95 -9.11
CA PRO A 251 -28.35 -1.95 -8.36
C PRO A 251 -28.55 -2.32 -6.90
N ALA A 252 -28.79 -3.61 -6.61
CA ALA A 252 -28.97 -4.11 -5.24
C ALA A 252 -27.68 -4.00 -4.43
N VAL A 253 -26.53 -4.35 -5.01
CA VAL A 253 -25.21 -4.23 -4.35
C VAL A 253 -24.83 -2.78 -4.13
N ILE A 254 -25.05 -1.89 -5.10
CA ILE A 254 -24.80 -0.43 -4.91
C ILE A 254 -25.68 0.10 -3.78
N LYS A 255 -26.98 -0.26 -3.77
CA LYS A 255 -27.88 0.12 -2.68
C LYS A 255 -27.36 -0.36 -1.33
N MET A 256 -26.95 -1.64 -1.23
CA MET A 256 -26.38 -2.23 -0.02
C MET A 256 -25.12 -1.48 0.46
N ILE A 257 -24.23 -1.10 -0.47
CA ILE A 257 -23.01 -0.32 -0.16
C ILE A 257 -23.40 1.04 0.42
N ILE A 258 -24.32 1.77 -0.23
CA ILE A 258 -24.70 3.12 0.18
C ILE A 258 -25.47 3.09 1.51
N GLU A 259 -26.44 2.20 1.68
CA GLU A 259 -27.19 2.06 2.94
C GLU A 259 -26.26 1.72 4.11
N SER A 260 -25.33 0.79 3.92
CA SER A 260 -24.33 0.44 4.94
C SER A 260 -23.32 1.57 5.20
N ALA A 261 -22.93 2.34 4.17
CA ALA A 261 -21.98 3.44 4.34
C ALA A 261 -22.51 4.58 5.18
N PHE A 262 -23.85 4.82 5.18
CA PHE A 262 -24.53 5.90 5.87
C PHE A 262 -25.51 5.42 6.95
N ASP A 263 -25.32 4.21 7.48
CA ASP A 263 -26.04 3.75 8.66
C ASP A 263 -25.50 4.46 9.92
N PHE A 264 -26.03 5.67 10.15
CA PHE A 264 -25.60 6.51 11.27
C PHE A 264 -25.84 5.88 12.64
N LYS A 265 -26.82 4.97 12.80
CA LYS A 265 -27.06 4.27 14.07
C LYS A 265 -25.89 3.32 14.38
N ALA A 266 -25.46 2.54 13.39
CA ALA A 266 -24.31 1.67 13.54
C ALA A 266 -23.00 2.46 13.72
N ILE A 267 -22.83 3.59 13.00
CA ILE A 267 -21.65 4.45 13.06
C ILE A 267 -21.49 5.05 14.48
N PHE A 268 -22.53 5.63 15.04
CA PHE A 268 -22.45 6.29 16.35
C PHE A 268 -22.53 5.32 17.53
N GLY A 269 -23.04 4.08 17.32
CA GLY A 269 -23.09 3.04 18.34
C GLY A 269 -21.73 2.41 18.69
N GLY A 270 -20.74 2.48 17.78
CA GLY A 270 -19.42 1.89 17.96
C GLY A 270 -18.37 2.54 17.07
N PHE A 271 -18.03 3.81 17.30
CA PHE A 271 -17.23 4.63 16.38
C PHE A 271 -15.91 3.98 15.94
N ALA A 272 -15.14 3.40 16.87
CA ALA A 272 -13.86 2.77 16.54
C ALA A 272 -13.99 1.54 15.63
N GLY A 273 -15.09 0.79 15.74
CA GLY A 273 -15.43 -0.36 14.89
C GLY A 273 -16.35 0.01 13.72
N SER A 274 -16.64 1.29 13.49
CA SER A 274 -17.59 1.71 12.48
C SER A 274 -17.10 1.43 11.06
N VAL A 275 -18.02 1.31 10.13
CA VAL A 275 -17.77 1.17 8.69
C VAL A 275 -16.83 2.26 8.15
N ILE A 276 -16.90 3.48 8.72
CA ILE A 276 -16.05 4.62 8.35
C ILE A 276 -14.59 4.33 8.71
N VAL A 277 -14.35 4.01 9.99
CA VAL A 277 -13.01 3.78 10.51
C VAL A 277 -12.36 2.58 9.83
N ILE A 278 -13.10 1.48 9.68
CA ILE A 278 -12.61 0.27 9.01
C ILE A 278 -12.31 0.56 7.55
N GLY A 279 -13.20 1.24 6.83
CA GLY A 279 -13.00 1.60 5.42
C GLY A 279 -11.80 2.51 5.21
N ILE A 280 -11.63 3.56 6.03
CA ILE A 280 -10.49 4.48 5.94
C ILE A 280 -9.18 3.77 6.29
N LYS A 281 -9.17 2.95 7.35
CA LYS A 281 -8.01 2.18 7.79
C LYS A 281 -7.51 1.22 6.72
N ARG A 282 -8.41 0.43 6.13
CA ARG A 282 -8.08 -0.50 5.04
C ARG A 282 -7.75 0.23 3.73
N GLY A 283 -8.41 1.36 3.47
CA GLY A 283 -8.07 2.25 2.35
C GLY A 283 -6.64 2.77 2.44
N LEU A 284 -6.23 3.27 3.61
CA LEU A 284 -4.86 3.74 3.84
C LEU A 284 -3.83 2.61 3.65
N PHE A 285 -4.12 1.42 4.18
CA PHE A 285 -3.25 0.26 4.02
C PHE A 285 -3.07 -0.12 2.55
N SER A 286 -4.14 -0.07 1.75
CA SER A 286 -4.11 -0.44 0.33
C SER A 286 -3.39 0.61 -0.51
N ASN A 287 -3.83 1.87 -0.44
CA ASN A 287 -3.36 2.90 -1.37
C ASN A 287 -2.10 3.65 -0.92
N GLU A 288 -1.69 3.48 0.34
CA GLU A 288 -0.49 4.08 0.96
C GLU A 288 -0.41 5.62 0.86
N ALA A 289 -1.50 6.30 0.52
CA ALA A 289 -1.50 7.74 0.27
C ALA A 289 -1.38 8.55 1.56
N GLY A 290 -0.37 9.39 1.66
CA GLY A 290 -0.07 10.17 2.87
C GLY A 290 0.73 9.41 3.92
N MET A 291 1.07 8.12 3.69
CA MET A 291 1.93 7.35 4.59
C MET A 291 3.42 7.69 4.47
N GLY A 292 3.83 8.22 3.32
CA GLY A 292 5.23 8.50 3.05
C GLY A 292 6.06 7.32 2.54
N SER A 293 5.43 6.26 2.09
CA SER A 293 6.09 5.07 1.52
C SER A 293 6.44 5.26 0.06
N ALA A 294 5.43 5.50 -0.78
CA ALA A 294 5.58 5.71 -2.22
C ALA A 294 6.56 6.82 -2.60
N PRO A 295 6.74 7.90 -1.82
CA PRO A 295 7.78 8.90 -2.04
C PRO A 295 9.19 8.35 -2.17
N ASN A 296 9.51 7.20 -1.56
CA ASN A 296 10.83 6.56 -1.68
C ASN A 296 11.07 6.03 -3.11
N ALA A 297 10.05 5.47 -3.76
CA ALA A 297 10.13 5.09 -5.17
C ALA A 297 10.06 6.32 -6.09
N ALA A 298 9.16 7.25 -5.78
CA ALA A 298 9.00 8.49 -6.53
C ALA A 298 10.31 9.26 -6.65
N ALA A 299 11.07 9.40 -5.57
CA ALA A 299 12.35 10.11 -5.56
C ALA A 299 13.42 9.48 -6.45
N ALA A 300 13.37 8.17 -6.65
CA ALA A 300 14.34 7.46 -7.47
C ALA A 300 14.17 7.68 -8.98
N ALA A 301 13.02 8.21 -9.41
CA ALA A 301 12.76 8.50 -10.82
C ALA A 301 13.58 9.70 -11.32
N HIS A 302 14.05 9.60 -12.57
CA HIS A 302 14.59 10.73 -13.31
C HIS A 302 13.45 11.45 -14.03
N THR A 303 13.24 12.70 -13.71
CA THR A 303 12.24 13.57 -14.33
C THR A 303 12.81 14.97 -14.55
N SER A 304 12.34 15.71 -15.53
CA SER A 304 12.74 17.11 -15.75
C SER A 304 12.09 18.06 -14.73
N HIS A 305 10.97 17.64 -14.11
CA HIS A 305 10.26 18.45 -13.12
C HIS A 305 9.64 17.58 -12.02
N PRO A 306 9.73 17.95 -10.71
CA PRO A 306 9.22 17.17 -9.58
C PRO A 306 7.74 16.81 -9.67
N VAL A 307 6.92 17.72 -10.16
CA VAL A 307 5.46 17.56 -10.32
C VAL A 307 5.10 16.38 -11.21
N LYS A 308 5.93 16.04 -12.21
CA LYS A 308 5.68 14.88 -13.07
C LYS A 308 5.50 13.61 -12.23
N GLN A 309 6.39 13.39 -11.27
CA GLN A 309 6.30 12.20 -10.42
C GLN A 309 5.20 12.30 -9.37
N GLY A 310 4.88 13.50 -8.89
CA GLY A 310 3.71 13.74 -8.06
C GLY A 310 2.42 13.32 -8.75
N LEU A 311 2.23 13.72 -10.01
CA LEU A 311 1.07 13.34 -10.84
C LEU A 311 0.97 11.83 -11.05
N VAL A 312 2.10 11.19 -11.36
CA VAL A 312 2.16 9.72 -11.54
C VAL A 312 1.74 8.98 -10.27
N GLN A 313 2.19 9.42 -9.10
CA GLN A 313 1.84 8.77 -7.84
C GLN A 313 0.40 9.06 -7.39
N ALA A 314 -0.13 10.23 -7.71
CA ALA A 314 -1.55 10.52 -7.52
C ALA A 314 -2.45 9.59 -8.36
N MET A 315 -2.07 9.34 -9.61
CA MET A 315 -2.78 8.41 -10.49
C MET A 315 -2.66 6.96 -10.01
N ALA A 316 -1.53 6.57 -9.43
CA ALA A 316 -1.33 5.22 -8.89
C ALA A 316 -2.36 4.84 -7.82
N VAL A 317 -2.86 5.81 -7.05
CA VAL A 317 -3.93 5.61 -6.06
C VAL A 317 -5.24 5.16 -6.73
N PHE A 318 -5.56 5.70 -7.91
CA PHE A 318 -6.75 5.27 -8.66
C PHE A 318 -6.60 3.87 -9.24
N ILE A 319 -5.39 3.48 -9.67
CA ILE A 319 -5.11 2.11 -10.12
C ILE A 319 -5.37 1.13 -8.97
N ASP A 320 -4.86 1.43 -7.78
CA ASP A 320 -5.09 0.64 -6.57
C ASP A 320 -6.58 0.52 -6.22
N MET A 321 -7.29 1.65 -6.20
CA MET A 321 -8.72 1.72 -5.95
C MET A 321 -9.52 0.83 -6.91
N THR A 322 -9.14 0.80 -8.20
CA THR A 322 -9.82 -0.03 -9.20
C THR A 322 -9.76 -1.51 -8.84
N ILE A 323 -8.62 -1.99 -8.34
CA ILE A 323 -8.46 -3.39 -7.90
C ILE A 323 -9.26 -3.65 -6.62
N CYS A 324 -9.28 -2.70 -5.68
CA CYS A 324 -10.12 -2.80 -4.47
C CYS A 324 -11.60 -2.91 -4.81
N VAL A 325 -12.10 -2.06 -5.71
CA VAL A 325 -13.50 -2.12 -6.19
C VAL A 325 -13.78 -3.45 -6.85
N ALA A 326 -12.88 -3.92 -7.72
CA ALA A 326 -12.99 -5.22 -8.38
C ALA A 326 -13.16 -6.37 -7.37
N SER A 327 -12.28 -6.41 -6.35
CA SER A 327 -12.34 -7.44 -5.29
C SER A 327 -13.59 -7.30 -4.42
N GLY A 328 -13.97 -6.07 -4.08
CA GLY A 328 -15.18 -5.80 -3.29
C GLY A 328 -16.45 -6.28 -4.01
N MET A 329 -16.55 -6.01 -5.32
CA MET A 329 -17.69 -6.47 -6.12
C MET A 329 -17.73 -8.00 -6.24
N ILE A 330 -16.58 -8.67 -6.46
CA ILE A 330 -16.50 -10.14 -6.46
C ILE A 330 -17.10 -10.73 -5.18
N VAL A 331 -16.71 -10.16 -4.02
CA VAL A 331 -17.19 -10.62 -2.71
C VAL A 331 -18.67 -10.33 -2.53
N LEU A 332 -19.12 -9.11 -2.81
CA LEU A 332 -20.50 -8.66 -2.54
C LEU A 332 -21.57 -9.35 -3.41
N PHE A 333 -21.22 -9.84 -4.59
CA PHE A 333 -22.12 -10.64 -5.42
C PHE A 333 -22.18 -12.12 -4.99
N SER A 334 -21.19 -12.61 -4.21
CA SER A 334 -21.08 -14.04 -3.91
C SER A 334 -22.11 -14.54 -2.89
N GLN A 335 -22.61 -15.75 -3.09
CA GLN A 335 -23.41 -16.44 -2.09
C GLN A 335 -22.61 -16.73 -0.84
N ALA A 336 -21.29 -16.99 -0.97
CA ALA A 336 -20.39 -17.18 0.15
C ALA A 336 -20.45 -16.02 1.17
N TYR A 337 -20.54 -14.77 0.69
CA TYR A 337 -20.75 -13.61 1.54
C TYR A 337 -22.18 -13.48 2.05
N LEU A 338 -23.18 -13.60 1.14
CA LEU A 338 -24.59 -13.35 1.45
C LEU A 338 -25.14 -14.36 2.47
N THR A 339 -24.70 -15.61 2.42
CA THR A 339 -25.12 -16.68 3.34
C THR A 339 -24.21 -16.80 4.58
N LYS A 340 -23.18 -15.95 4.70
CA LYS A 340 -22.16 -16.02 5.75
C LYS A 340 -21.54 -17.42 5.84
N GLN A 341 -21.08 -17.94 4.71
CA GLN A 341 -20.48 -19.27 4.63
C GLN A 341 -19.37 -19.43 5.68
N THR A 342 -19.38 -20.58 6.36
CA THR A 342 -18.37 -20.93 7.36
C THR A 342 -17.27 -21.80 6.78
N GLY A 343 -16.08 -21.61 7.28
CA GLY A 343 -14.92 -22.45 6.96
C GLY A 343 -14.92 -23.77 7.73
N ALA A 344 -13.88 -24.57 7.51
CA ALA A 344 -13.70 -25.85 8.18
C ALA A 344 -13.57 -25.76 9.71
N ASN A 345 -13.20 -24.58 10.23
CA ASN A 345 -13.11 -24.27 11.67
C ASN A 345 -14.47 -23.85 12.28
N GLY A 346 -15.54 -23.75 11.49
CA GLY A 346 -16.88 -23.30 11.93
C GLY A 346 -17.02 -21.78 12.03
N GLU A 347 -15.98 -21.00 11.72
CA GLU A 347 -16.03 -19.54 11.70
C GLU A 347 -16.47 -19.03 10.33
N VAL A 348 -17.10 -17.84 10.29
CA VAL A 348 -17.49 -17.18 9.03
C VAL A 348 -16.25 -16.88 8.20
N LEU A 349 -16.30 -17.21 6.92
CA LEU A 349 -15.19 -16.92 6.00
C LEU A 349 -14.93 -15.41 5.95
N THR A 350 -13.66 -15.03 6.05
CA THR A 350 -13.21 -13.65 5.97
C THR A 350 -11.88 -13.58 5.22
N ALA A 351 -11.44 -12.37 4.90
CA ALA A 351 -10.18 -12.13 4.22
C ALA A 351 -10.04 -13.00 2.95
N LEU A 352 -8.89 -13.67 2.78
CA LEU A 352 -8.60 -14.43 1.57
C LEU A 352 -9.50 -15.66 1.35
N PRO A 353 -9.82 -16.48 2.36
CA PRO A 353 -10.73 -17.62 2.17
C PRO A 353 -12.08 -17.24 1.58
N LEU A 354 -12.64 -16.08 1.94
CA LEU A 354 -13.90 -15.61 1.36
C LEU A 354 -13.76 -15.25 -0.13
N VAL A 355 -12.66 -14.60 -0.52
CA VAL A 355 -12.41 -14.30 -1.95
C VAL A 355 -12.20 -15.56 -2.76
N GLN A 356 -11.48 -16.55 -2.21
CA GLN A 356 -11.29 -17.86 -2.84
C GLN A 356 -12.62 -18.59 -3.05
N ALA A 357 -13.50 -18.56 -2.04
CA ALA A 357 -14.85 -19.16 -2.14
C ALA A 357 -15.70 -18.43 -3.20
N ALA A 358 -15.70 -17.10 -3.21
CA ALA A 358 -16.41 -16.31 -4.22
C ALA A 358 -15.91 -16.60 -5.65
N MET A 359 -14.59 -16.64 -5.84
CA MET A 359 -14.01 -16.95 -7.15
C MET A 359 -14.28 -18.40 -7.60
N LYS A 360 -14.34 -19.33 -6.66
CA LYS A 360 -14.75 -20.72 -6.93
C LYS A 360 -16.20 -20.78 -7.37
N GLU A 361 -17.08 -19.96 -6.81
CA GLU A 361 -18.50 -19.88 -7.21
C GLU A 361 -18.65 -19.44 -8.67
N TYR A 362 -17.88 -18.44 -9.13
CA TYR A 362 -17.97 -17.92 -10.50
C TYR A 362 -17.25 -18.75 -11.55
N PHE A 363 -16.09 -19.30 -11.20
CA PHE A 363 -15.16 -19.91 -12.17
C PHE A 363 -14.75 -21.33 -11.81
N GLY A 364 -15.43 -21.96 -10.82
CA GLY A 364 -15.10 -23.32 -10.35
C GLY A 364 -13.69 -23.39 -9.76
N ASP A 365 -13.04 -24.55 -9.87
CA ASP A 365 -11.69 -24.75 -9.34
C ASP A 365 -10.63 -23.87 -10.01
N PHE A 366 -10.86 -23.46 -11.27
CA PHE A 366 -9.98 -22.47 -11.91
C PHE A 366 -9.94 -21.16 -11.12
N GLY A 367 -11.10 -20.63 -10.70
CA GLY A 367 -11.18 -19.40 -9.91
C GLY A 367 -10.46 -19.52 -8.57
N LEU A 368 -10.60 -20.66 -7.90
CA LEU A 368 -9.90 -20.96 -6.66
C LEU A 368 -8.38 -20.95 -6.84
N HIS A 369 -7.86 -21.73 -7.79
CA HIS A 369 -6.43 -21.86 -8.04
C HIS A 369 -5.82 -20.55 -8.56
N PHE A 370 -6.55 -19.84 -9.43
CA PHE A 370 -6.14 -18.53 -9.92
C PHE A 370 -6.00 -17.52 -8.76
N THR A 371 -6.97 -17.46 -7.84
CA THR A 371 -6.91 -16.53 -6.69
C THR A 371 -5.73 -16.84 -5.79
N THR A 372 -5.49 -18.12 -5.51
CA THR A 372 -4.32 -18.55 -4.73
C THR A 372 -3.00 -18.11 -5.40
N LEU A 373 -2.85 -18.38 -6.70
CA LEU A 373 -1.68 -17.99 -7.47
C LEU A 373 -1.52 -16.46 -7.51
N ALA A 374 -2.61 -15.74 -7.76
CA ALA A 374 -2.62 -14.27 -7.81
C ALA A 374 -2.15 -13.66 -6.49
N VAL A 375 -2.68 -14.13 -5.36
CA VAL A 375 -2.28 -13.64 -4.04
C VAL A 375 -0.82 -13.94 -3.73
N VAL A 376 -0.33 -15.14 -4.06
CA VAL A 376 1.08 -15.49 -3.88
C VAL A 376 1.99 -14.55 -4.69
N LEU A 377 1.66 -14.32 -5.94
CA LEU A 377 2.45 -13.44 -6.81
C LEU A 377 2.36 -11.96 -6.36
N PHE A 378 1.17 -11.45 -6.01
CA PHE A 378 1.02 -10.09 -5.47
C PHE A 378 1.78 -9.93 -4.15
N ALA A 379 1.70 -10.91 -3.25
CA ALA A 379 2.45 -10.84 -2.00
C ALA A 379 3.97 -10.87 -2.23
N ILE A 380 4.47 -11.69 -3.15
CA ILE A 380 5.90 -11.69 -3.55
C ILE A 380 6.33 -10.31 -4.05
N THR A 381 5.55 -9.70 -4.95
CA THR A 381 5.89 -8.36 -5.46
C THR A 381 5.83 -7.30 -4.36
N SER A 382 4.87 -7.42 -3.42
CA SER A 382 4.78 -6.53 -2.27
C SER A 382 5.95 -6.70 -1.29
N LEU A 383 6.39 -7.94 -1.00
CA LEU A 383 7.58 -8.18 -0.19
C LEU A 383 8.81 -7.47 -0.76
N ILE A 384 8.93 -7.49 -2.08
CA ILE A 384 10.04 -6.85 -2.81
C ILE A 384 9.92 -5.31 -2.74
N GLY A 385 8.73 -4.76 -2.98
CA GLY A 385 8.46 -3.33 -2.91
C GLY A 385 8.67 -2.76 -1.50
N ASN A 386 8.17 -3.47 -0.50
CA ASN A 386 8.34 -3.16 0.92
C ASN A 386 9.83 -3.16 1.32
N TYR A 387 10.57 -4.16 0.88
CA TYR A 387 12.01 -4.23 1.11
C TYR A 387 12.74 -3.06 0.45
N TYR A 388 12.34 -2.65 -0.76
CA TYR A 388 12.92 -1.50 -1.44
C TYR A 388 12.77 -0.22 -0.60
N TYR A 389 11.60 0.04 -0.05
CA TYR A 389 11.37 1.20 0.82
C TYR A 389 12.19 1.14 2.11
N ALA A 390 12.19 -0.02 2.78
CA ALA A 390 12.98 -0.21 3.99
C ALA A 390 14.49 -0.04 3.72
N GLN A 391 14.99 -0.57 2.61
CA GLN A 391 16.39 -0.43 2.21
C GLN A 391 16.77 1.03 1.91
N ALA A 392 15.89 1.80 1.26
CA ALA A 392 16.12 3.22 1.00
C ALA A 392 16.27 4.03 2.30
N ASN A 393 15.47 3.70 3.32
CA ASN A 393 15.55 4.33 4.63
C ASN A 393 16.74 3.81 5.46
N MET A 394 17.12 2.54 5.32
CA MET A 394 18.36 2.02 5.91
C MET A 394 19.59 2.77 5.39
N LYS A 395 19.65 3.06 4.09
CA LYS A 395 20.71 3.90 3.48
C LYS A 395 20.72 5.36 3.98
N PHE A 396 19.57 5.86 4.46
CA PHE A 396 19.50 7.19 5.09
C PHE A 396 20.13 7.16 6.50
N LEU A 397 19.87 6.09 7.27
CA LEU A 397 20.32 5.98 8.66
C LEU A 397 21.81 5.63 8.77
N THR A 398 22.32 4.74 7.92
CA THR A 398 23.68 4.22 8.07
C THR A 398 24.37 3.90 6.75
N LYS A 399 25.71 4.01 6.77
CA LYS A 399 26.61 3.50 5.72
C LYS A 399 27.28 2.19 6.11
N SER A 400 27.04 1.67 7.31
CA SER A 400 27.65 0.44 7.82
C SER A 400 27.14 -0.79 7.05
N LYS A 401 28.06 -1.55 6.49
CA LYS A 401 27.77 -2.83 5.82
C LYS A 401 27.20 -3.88 6.79
N ASN A 402 27.75 -3.92 8.03
CA ASN A 402 27.32 -4.87 9.05
C ASN A 402 25.89 -4.63 9.53
N LEU A 403 25.51 -3.35 9.78
CA LEU A 403 24.13 -3.01 10.14
C LEU A 403 23.17 -3.28 8.98
N THR A 404 23.57 -3.02 7.75
CA THR A 404 22.76 -3.36 6.56
C THR A 404 22.60 -4.86 6.41
N LEU A 405 23.64 -5.66 6.70
CA LEU A 405 23.55 -7.12 6.68
C LEU A 405 22.64 -7.64 7.78
N ALA A 406 22.78 -7.14 9.02
CA ALA A 406 21.91 -7.49 10.14
C ALA A 406 20.44 -7.20 9.82
N PHE A 407 20.16 -6.01 9.27
CA PHE A 407 18.81 -5.66 8.79
C PHE A 407 18.26 -6.67 7.77
N LYS A 408 19.06 -7.07 6.77
CA LYS A 408 18.63 -8.04 5.77
C LYS A 408 18.28 -9.39 6.40
N ILE A 409 19.13 -9.87 7.30
CA ILE A 409 18.94 -11.15 8.00
C ILE A 409 17.67 -11.11 8.83
N THR A 410 17.45 -10.06 9.63
CA THR A 410 16.26 -9.95 10.48
C THR A 410 14.98 -9.76 9.66
N ALA A 411 15.02 -9.05 8.53
CA ALA A 411 13.90 -8.92 7.61
C ALA A 411 13.52 -10.27 6.97
N VAL A 412 14.51 -11.12 6.64
CA VAL A 412 14.26 -12.48 6.13
C VAL A 412 13.68 -13.38 7.22
N ILE A 413 14.20 -13.32 8.44
CA ILE A 413 13.65 -14.08 9.59
C ILE A 413 12.18 -13.71 9.84
N MET A 414 11.82 -12.44 9.65
CA MET A 414 10.45 -11.98 9.81
C MET A 414 9.47 -12.65 8.86
N ILE A 415 9.90 -13.05 7.66
CA ILE A 415 9.05 -13.81 6.72
C ILE A 415 8.66 -15.16 7.33
N PHE A 416 9.60 -15.86 7.96
CA PHE A 416 9.30 -17.12 8.66
C PHE A 416 8.33 -16.89 9.83
N ILE A 417 8.61 -15.89 10.67
CA ILE A 417 7.77 -15.56 11.81
C ILE A 417 6.36 -15.18 11.34
N GLY A 418 6.24 -14.35 10.29
CA GLY A 418 4.98 -13.93 9.70
C GLY A 418 4.12 -15.10 9.24
N ALA A 419 4.72 -16.12 8.63
CA ALA A 419 4.03 -17.34 8.21
C ALA A 419 3.39 -18.13 9.38
N GLN A 420 3.87 -17.93 10.61
CA GLN A 420 3.36 -18.59 11.83
C GLN A 420 2.39 -17.70 12.63
N MET A 421 2.13 -16.48 12.22
CA MET A 421 1.21 -15.56 12.91
C MET A 421 -0.24 -15.99 12.72
N ASN A 422 -1.13 -15.40 13.52
CA ASN A 422 -2.56 -15.39 13.26
C ASN A 422 -2.98 -14.06 12.60
N LEU A 423 -4.16 -14.05 12.00
CA LEU A 423 -4.72 -12.90 11.28
C LEU A 423 -4.73 -11.63 12.13
N LYS A 424 -5.17 -11.74 13.38
CA LYS A 424 -5.33 -10.60 14.29
C LYS A 424 -4.00 -9.96 14.64
N LEU A 425 -3.00 -10.77 15.00
CA LEU A 425 -1.66 -10.28 15.34
C LEU A 425 -0.98 -9.60 14.14
N ALA A 426 -1.06 -10.23 12.96
CA ALA A 426 -0.46 -9.71 11.74
C ALA A 426 -1.05 -8.33 11.35
N TRP A 427 -2.39 -8.18 11.43
CA TRP A 427 -3.04 -6.90 11.18
C TRP A 427 -2.74 -5.86 12.26
N ASN A 428 -2.73 -6.23 13.54
CA ASN A 428 -2.47 -5.29 14.62
C ASN A 428 -1.08 -4.66 14.52
N ILE A 429 -0.05 -5.46 14.24
CA ILE A 429 1.32 -4.95 14.04
C ILE A 429 1.36 -3.99 12.85
N ALA A 430 0.77 -4.39 11.72
CA ALA A 430 0.73 -3.56 10.52
C ALA A 430 0.02 -2.22 10.76
N ASP A 431 -1.13 -2.24 11.42
CA ASP A 431 -1.95 -1.06 11.67
C ASP A 431 -1.26 -0.05 12.61
N ILE A 432 -0.69 -0.49 13.73
CA ILE A 432 -0.02 0.42 14.69
C ILE A 432 1.19 1.08 14.05
N THR A 433 2.01 0.30 13.35
CA THR A 433 3.24 0.84 12.73
C THR A 433 2.91 1.78 11.58
N MET A 434 1.87 1.46 10.80
CA MET A 434 1.33 2.31 9.75
C MET A 434 0.81 3.65 10.30
N ALA A 435 0.06 3.62 11.42
CA ALA A 435 -0.49 4.82 12.04
C ALA A 435 0.62 5.78 12.49
N ALA A 436 1.66 5.26 13.14
CA ALA A 436 2.81 6.06 13.58
C ALA A 436 3.54 6.72 12.39
N MET A 437 3.75 5.96 11.31
CA MET A 437 4.40 6.44 10.11
C MET A 437 3.57 7.53 9.42
N ALA A 438 2.27 7.28 9.18
CA ALA A 438 1.37 8.22 8.52
C ALA A 438 1.25 9.54 9.31
N THR A 439 1.17 9.48 10.63
CA THR A 439 1.08 10.68 11.48
C THR A 439 2.27 11.62 11.27
N ILE A 440 3.50 11.09 11.33
CA ILE A 440 4.70 11.91 11.13
C ILE A 440 4.73 12.49 9.72
N ASN A 441 4.38 11.67 8.72
CA ASN A 441 4.43 12.10 7.33
C ASN A 441 3.40 13.19 7.02
N ILE A 442 2.14 13.04 7.47
CA ILE A 442 1.08 14.03 7.22
C ILE A 442 1.46 15.39 7.81
N ILE A 443 2.00 15.41 9.04
CA ILE A 443 2.49 16.64 9.65
C ILE A 443 3.61 17.25 8.80
N ALA A 444 4.57 16.45 8.35
CA ALA A 444 5.68 16.95 7.54
C ALA A 444 5.23 17.52 6.19
N ILE A 445 4.33 16.82 5.47
CA ILE A 445 3.84 17.32 4.17
C ILE A 445 2.91 18.52 4.34
N PHE A 446 2.19 18.63 5.46
CA PHE A 446 1.40 19.83 5.77
C PHE A 446 2.30 21.06 5.90
N LEU A 447 3.38 20.95 6.68
CA LEU A 447 4.34 22.03 6.88
C LEU A 447 5.08 22.41 5.59
N LEU A 448 5.35 21.44 4.70
CA LEU A 448 6.05 21.66 3.44
C LEU A 448 5.11 21.88 2.24
N SER A 449 3.80 21.87 2.43
CA SER A 449 2.81 21.95 1.34
C SER A 449 3.01 23.16 0.43
N LYS A 450 3.39 24.32 0.99
CA LYS A 450 3.68 25.54 0.23
C LYS A 450 4.76 25.33 -0.84
N VAL A 451 5.79 24.53 -0.56
CA VAL A 451 6.86 24.22 -1.52
C VAL A 451 6.33 23.44 -2.71
N ALA A 452 5.50 22.43 -2.46
CA ALA A 452 4.85 21.67 -3.54
C ALA A 452 3.89 22.54 -4.38
N ILE A 453 3.20 23.52 -3.74
CA ILE A 453 2.31 24.46 -4.46
C ILE A 453 3.11 25.42 -5.34
N ILE A 454 4.27 25.90 -4.91
CA ILE A 454 5.14 26.70 -5.75
C ILE A 454 5.55 25.89 -6.98
N ALA A 455 5.97 24.64 -6.78
CA ALA A 455 6.40 23.77 -7.88
C ALA A 455 5.25 23.46 -8.87
N ILE A 456 4.00 23.22 -8.41
CA ILE A 456 2.89 22.97 -9.35
C ILE A 456 2.51 24.22 -10.14
N ARG A 457 2.56 25.40 -9.54
CA ARG A 457 2.30 26.67 -10.23
C ARG A 457 3.32 26.92 -11.34
N ASP A 458 4.59 26.68 -11.06
CA ASP A 458 5.66 26.76 -12.06
C ASP A 458 5.43 25.76 -13.19
N TYR A 459 5.16 24.50 -12.86
CA TYR A 459 4.84 23.47 -13.85
C TYR A 459 3.70 23.89 -14.77
N GLU A 460 2.60 24.38 -14.21
CA GLU A 460 1.43 24.80 -14.98
C GLU A 460 1.71 26.02 -15.87
N ALA A 461 2.52 26.98 -15.39
CA ALA A 461 2.92 28.14 -16.16
C ALA A 461 3.74 27.73 -17.39
N GLN A 462 4.71 26.84 -17.22
CA GLN A 462 5.53 26.31 -18.31
C GLN A 462 4.70 25.49 -19.32
N ARG A 463 3.75 24.67 -18.82
CA ARG A 463 2.82 23.90 -19.68
C ARG A 463 1.92 24.81 -20.50
N LYS A 464 1.34 25.85 -19.90
CA LYS A 464 0.54 26.86 -20.63
C LYS A 464 1.35 27.60 -21.70
N ALA A 465 2.64 27.78 -21.48
CA ALA A 465 3.57 28.36 -22.46
C ALA A 465 4.02 27.35 -23.53
N GLY A 466 3.44 26.14 -23.59
CA GLY A 466 3.78 25.11 -24.58
C GLY A 466 5.13 24.43 -24.35
N LYS A 467 5.80 24.67 -23.21
CA LYS A 467 7.12 24.10 -22.90
C LYS A 467 7.00 22.73 -22.25
N ASN A 468 8.04 21.90 -22.37
CA ASN A 468 8.23 20.76 -21.46
C ASN A 468 8.82 21.28 -20.15
N PRO A 469 8.11 21.18 -19.01
CA PRO A 469 8.55 21.81 -17.77
C PRO A 469 9.90 21.30 -17.28
N GLU A 470 10.76 22.24 -16.94
CA GLU A 470 12.05 22.03 -16.29
C GLU A 470 12.05 22.74 -14.94
N PHE A 471 12.64 22.10 -13.93
CA PHE A 471 12.61 22.62 -12.56
C PHE A 471 13.91 23.33 -12.22
N ASP A 472 13.78 24.60 -11.86
CA ASP A 472 14.86 25.44 -11.37
C ASP A 472 14.51 25.93 -9.95
N PRO A 473 15.02 25.27 -8.89
CA PRO A 473 14.69 25.62 -7.51
C PRO A 473 15.20 27.02 -7.11
N GLU A 474 16.30 27.51 -7.70
CA GLU A 474 16.86 28.81 -7.34
C GLU A 474 15.94 29.94 -7.77
N SER A 475 15.40 29.88 -8.99
CA SER A 475 14.44 30.85 -9.50
C SER A 475 13.13 30.89 -8.71
N LEU A 476 12.79 29.77 -8.05
CA LEU A 476 11.59 29.61 -7.23
C LEU A 476 11.81 29.88 -5.73
N GLY A 477 13.04 30.22 -5.33
CA GLY A 477 13.42 30.45 -3.94
C GLY A 477 13.39 29.19 -3.06
N ILE A 478 13.43 28.00 -3.67
CA ILE A 478 13.42 26.71 -2.95
C ILE A 478 14.85 26.33 -2.60
N LYS A 479 15.13 26.26 -1.28
CA LYS A 479 16.48 26.01 -0.73
C LYS A 479 16.70 24.54 -0.40
N ASN A 480 17.98 24.17 -0.16
CA ASN A 480 18.41 22.85 0.32
C ASN A 480 18.12 21.70 -0.65
N THR A 481 18.07 21.97 -1.94
CA THR A 481 17.98 20.98 -3.02
C THR A 481 19.38 20.56 -3.48
N SER A 482 19.58 19.30 -3.83
CA SER A 482 20.92 18.78 -4.17
C SER A 482 21.06 18.19 -5.58
N CYS A 483 19.97 18.06 -6.33
CA CYS A 483 19.96 17.35 -7.61
C CYS A 483 19.43 18.17 -8.78
N TRP A 484 19.13 19.45 -8.58
CA TRP A 484 18.46 20.31 -9.57
C TRP A 484 19.30 21.52 -10.00
N SER A 485 20.48 21.71 -9.43
CA SER A 485 21.41 22.76 -9.90
C SER A 485 21.86 22.45 -11.34
N LYS A 486 21.76 23.43 -12.23
CA LYS A 486 22.44 23.41 -13.51
C LYS A 486 23.95 23.45 -13.21
N ASN A 487 24.67 22.34 -13.42
CA ASN A 487 26.13 22.38 -13.56
C ASN A 487 26.46 22.87 -14.95
#